data_c42fd73dfbfc0cfdb0c368fcf1a2eef5
#
_entry.id   c42fd73dfbfc0cfdb0c368fcf1a2eef5
#
_cell.length_a   1.000
_cell.length_b   1.000
_cell.length_c   1.000
_cell.angle_alpha   90.00
_cell.angle_beta   90.00
_cell.angle_gamma   90.00
#
_symmetry.space_group_name_H-M   'P 1'
#
loop_
_entity.id
_entity.type
_entity.pdbx_description
1 polymer ?
#
loop_
_entity_poly.entity_id
_entity_poly.type
_entity_poly.pdbx_seq_one_letter_code
_entity_poly.pdbx_strand_id
1 'polypeptide(L)'
;MYTRQLLDFAEESLCGQRWAAKANVVFYWSFVPYRSEWRYGIFAHKLIMADVGHVGENLYLACAALGLGTCGIGAYDQALCDKTFQLDGEEEYMVYTQTVGTVKAEDESKEKAFYSFVEEQGL
;
A
#
# COMPACT_ATOMS: atom_id res chain seq x y z
N MET A 1 22.54 10.93 5.15
CA MET A 1 22.68 9.58 5.71
C MET A 1 21.33 8.89 5.89
N TYR A 2 20.37 9.49 6.60
CA TYR A 2 19.03 8.91 6.81
C TYR A 2 18.23 8.58 5.52
N THR A 3 18.30 9.43 4.51
CA THR A 3 17.55 9.24 3.25
C THR A 3 17.93 7.96 2.51
N ARG A 4 19.19 7.56 2.52
CA ARG A 4 19.66 6.33 1.86
C ARG A 4 19.20 5.10 2.62
N GLN A 5 19.29 5.11 3.95
CA GLN A 5 18.82 4.02 4.80
C GLN A 5 17.31 3.79 4.68
N LEU A 6 16.52 4.86 4.57
CA LEU A 6 15.07 4.76 4.36
C LEU A 6 14.73 4.17 2.99
N LEU A 7 15.45 4.54 1.94
CA LEU A 7 15.27 3.97 0.60
C LEU A 7 15.65 2.48 0.56
N ASP A 8 16.77 2.12 1.17
CA ASP A 8 17.24 0.74 1.23
C ASP A 8 16.23 -0.13 2.00
N PHE A 9 15.74 0.36 3.16
CA PHE A 9 14.68 -0.31 3.92
C PHE A 9 13.39 -0.46 3.10
N ALA A 10 12.92 0.62 2.47
CA ALA A 10 11.70 0.57 1.66
C ALA A 10 11.82 -0.42 0.49
N GLU A 11 12.98 -0.46 -0.19
CA GLU A 11 13.22 -1.42 -1.27
C GLU A 11 13.21 -2.86 -0.75
N GLU A 12 13.92 -3.14 0.35
CA GLU A 12 13.99 -4.47 0.95
C GLU A 12 12.63 -4.92 1.48
N SER A 13 11.96 -4.07 2.26
CA SER A 13 10.65 -4.38 2.85
C SER A 13 9.54 -4.60 1.82
N LEU A 14 9.67 -4.00 0.63
CA LEU A 14 8.74 -4.18 -0.49
C LEU A 14 9.23 -5.24 -1.50
N CYS A 15 9.99 -6.24 -1.02
CA CYS A 15 10.46 -7.37 -1.83
C CYS A 15 11.24 -6.93 -3.09
N GLY A 16 12.09 -5.91 -2.98
CA GLY A 16 12.93 -5.41 -4.07
C GLY A 16 12.19 -4.53 -5.08
N GLN A 17 10.99 -4.08 -4.78
CA GLN A 17 10.20 -3.19 -5.65
C GLN A 17 10.73 -1.75 -5.60
N ARG A 18 11.85 -1.52 -6.25
CA ARG A 18 12.57 -0.24 -6.24
C ARG A 18 11.73 0.94 -6.73
N TRP A 19 10.79 0.72 -7.64
CA TRP A 19 9.87 1.74 -8.13
C TRP A 19 8.97 2.25 -6.99
N ALA A 20 8.48 1.34 -6.15
CA ALA A 20 7.64 1.64 -4.99
C ALA A 20 8.44 2.35 -3.87
N ALA A 21 9.67 1.91 -3.63
CA ALA A 21 10.58 2.55 -2.67
C ALA A 21 10.93 4.01 -3.04
N LYS A 22 10.81 4.38 -4.31
CA LYS A 22 11.03 5.75 -4.81
C LYS A 22 9.81 6.65 -4.74
N ALA A 23 8.67 6.16 -4.28
CA ALA A 23 7.49 6.97 -4.07
C ALA A 23 7.77 8.11 -3.07
N ASN A 24 6.99 9.17 -3.12
CA ASN A 24 7.15 10.29 -2.18
C ASN A 24 6.85 9.85 -0.74
N VAL A 25 5.87 8.94 -0.58
CA VAL A 25 5.49 8.35 0.71
C VAL A 25 5.20 6.86 0.52
N VAL A 26 5.60 6.05 1.48
CA VAL A 26 5.17 4.65 1.62
C VAL A 26 4.44 4.53 2.94
N PHE A 27 3.17 4.16 2.89
CA PHE A 27 2.37 3.82 4.06
C PHE A 27 2.56 2.36 4.40
N TYR A 28 2.82 2.10 5.67
CA TYR A 28 2.86 0.76 6.25
C TYR A 28 1.74 0.70 7.28
N TRP A 29 0.79 -0.22 7.10
CA TRP A 29 -0.36 -0.35 7.97
C TRP A 29 -0.24 -1.57 8.84
N SER A 30 -0.35 -1.36 10.14
CA SER A 30 -0.49 -2.41 11.13
C SER A 30 -1.92 -2.48 11.64
N PHE A 31 -2.27 -3.58 12.26
CA PHE A 31 -3.51 -3.70 13.01
C PHE A 31 -3.32 -4.47 14.31
N VAL A 32 -4.23 -4.21 15.26
CA VAL A 32 -4.30 -4.87 16.55
C VAL A 32 -5.50 -5.81 16.53
N PRO A 33 -5.31 -7.13 16.39
CA PRO A 33 -6.39 -8.12 16.25
C PRO A 33 -7.45 -8.02 17.36
N TYR A 34 -7.00 -7.87 18.59
CA TYR A 34 -7.87 -7.81 19.77
C TYR A 34 -8.96 -6.74 19.67
N ARG A 35 -8.72 -5.61 18.98
CA ARG A 35 -9.72 -4.56 18.78
C ARG A 35 -10.96 -5.02 18.02
N SER A 36 -10.86 -6.11 17.26
CA SER A 36 -11.96 -6.73 16.53
C SER A 36 -12.37 -8.08 17.12
N GLU A 37 -11.43 -8.86 17.62
CA GLU A 37 -11.65 -10.22 18.10
C GLU A 37 -12.61 -10.32 19.29
N TRP A 38 -12.56 -9.40 20.23
CA TRP A 38 -13.48 -9.37 21.37
C TRP A 38 -14.94 -9.27 20.95
N ARG A 39 -15.22 -8.69 19.76
CA ARG A 39 -16.58 -8.53 19.23
C ARG A 39 -16.96 -9.58 18.21
N TYR A 40 -16.03 -9.93 17.32
CA TYR A 40 -16.30 -10.74 16.14
C TYR A 40 -15.73 -12.17 16.24
N GLY A 41 -14.93 -12.47 17.26
CA GLY A 41 -14.34 -13.79 17.47
C GLY A 41 -13.58 -14.27 16.22
N ILE A 42 -13.87 -15.49 15.78
CA ILE A 42 -13.22 -16.12 14.63
C ILE A 42 -13.41 -15.37 13.29
N PHE A 43 -14.39 -14.49 13.20
CA PHE A 43 -14.64 -13.68 11.98
C PHE A 43 -13.82 -12.39 11.93
N ALA A 44 -13.11 -12.04 13.01
CA ALA A 44 -12.36 -10.79 13.13
C ALA A 44 -11.38 -10.57 11.97
N HIS A 45 -10.58 -11.56 11.62
CA HIS A 45 -9.59 -11.44 10.55
C HIS A 45 -10.23 -11.14 9.18
N LYS A 46 -11.36 -11.76 8.86
CA LYS A 46 -12.10 -11.46 7.63
C LYS A 46 -12.55 -10.01 7.58
N LEU A 47 -13.05 -9.49 8.70
CA LEU A 47 -13.52 -8.11 8.78
C LEU A 47 -12.36 -7.12 8.72
N ILE A 48 -11.24 -7.41 9.39
CA ILE A 48 -10.02 -6.60 9.33
C ILE A 48 -9.51 -6.47 7.89
N MET A 49 -9.49 -7.57 7.12
CA MET A 49 -9.08 -7.52 5.71
C MET A 49 -10.03 -6.67 4.85
N ALA A 50 -11.34 -6.74 5.13
CA ALA A 50 -12.32 -5.88 4.47
C ALA A 50 -12.10 -4.40 4.83
N ASP A 51 -11.87 -4.09 6.11
CA ASP A 51 -11.60 -2.72 6.58
C ASP A 51 -10.33 -2.15 5.95
N VAL A 52 -9.25 -2.94 5.87
CA VAL A 52 -8.00 -2.56 5.21
C VAL A 52 -8.23 -2.23 3.73
N GLY A 53 -9.04 -3.04 3.04
CA GLY A 53 -9.43 -2.76 1.65
C GLY A 53 -10.16 -1.42 1.50
N HIS A 54 -11.10 -1.10 2.42
CA HIS A 54 -11.81 0.18 2.41
C HIS A 54 -10.88 1.37 2.71
N VAL A 55 -9.96 1.22 3.66
CA VAL A 55 -8.96 2.26 3.96
C VAL A 55 -8.07 2.49 2.73
N GLY A 56 -7.63 1.41 2.06
CA GLY A 56 -6.87 1.47 0.82
C GLY A 56 -7.60 2.19 -0.29
N GLU A 57 -8.86 1.86 -0.51
CA GLU A 57 -9.69 2.52 -1.52
C GLU A 57 -9.88 4.02 -1.21
N ASN A 58 -10.11 4.38 0.04
CA ASN A 58 -10.19 5.79 0.43
C ASN A 58 -8.90 6.56 0.08
N LEU A 59 -7.73 5.92 0.22
CA LEU A 59 -6.47 6.53 -0.19
C LEU A 59 -6.37 6.67 -1.72
N TYR A 60 -6.88 5.69 -2.51
CA TYR A 60 -6.99 5.82 -3.96
C TYR A 60 -7.86 7.02 -4.35
N LEU A 61 -9.03 7.14 -3.76
CA LEU A 61 -9.95 8.26 -4.02
C LEU A 61 -9.35 9.62 -3.63
N ALA A 62 -8.68 9.69 -2.48
CA ALA A 62 -8.01 10.91 -2.02
C ALA A 62 -6.87 11.31 -2.98
N CYS A 63 -6.05 10.35 -3.41
CA CYS A 63 -4.98 10.59 -4.36
C CYS A 63 -5.52 11.07 -5.70
N ALA A 64 -6.57 10.43 -6.23
CA ALA A 64 -7.22 10.85 -7.46
C ALA A 64 -7.73 12.29 -7.37
N ALA A 65 -8.37 12.67 -6.25
CA ALA A 65 -8.85 14.03 -6.02
C ALA A 65 -7.72 15.08 -5.96
N LEU A 66 -6.52 14.67 -5.56
CA LEU A 66 -5.33 15.53 -5.44
C LEU A 66 -4.41 15.50 -6.69
N GLY A 67 -4.73 14.71 -7.70
CA GLY A 67 -3.88 14.50 -8.86
C GLY A 67 -2.58 13.74 -8.53
N LEU A 68 -2.64 12.86 -7.54
CA LEU A 68 -1.51 12.00 -7.12
C LEU A 68 -1.75 10.56 -7.57
N GLY A 69 -0.66 9.83 -7.78
CA GLY A 69 -0.68 8.39 -8.00
C GLY A 69 -0.55 7.62 -6.69
N THR A 70 -1.18 6.46 -6.63
CA THR A 70 -1.06 5.54 -5.50
C THR A 70 -1.13 4.10 -5.98
N CYS A 71 -0.45 3.20 -5.29
CA CYS A 71 -0.49 1.78 -5.58
C CYS A 71 -0.46 0.98 -4.28
N GLY A 72 -1.47 0.13 -4.09
CA GLY A 72 -1.50 -0.85 -3.00
C GLY A 72 -0.55 -2.00 -3.29
N ILE A 73 0.23 -2.41 -2.29
CA ILE A 73 1.25 -3.43 -2.41
C ILE A 73 1.03 -4.49 -1.33
N GLY A 74 0.64 -5.70 -1.78
CA GLY A 74 0.50 -6.85 -0.90
C GLY A 74 1.80 -7.67 -0.75
N ALA A 75 2.77 -7.46 -1.65
CA ALA A 75 4.06 -8.16 -1.60
C ALA A 75 5.05 -7.35 -0.76
N TYR A 76 5.15 -7.66 0.53
CA TYR A 76 6.09 -7.06 1.48
C TYR A 76 6.65 -8.13 2.42
N ASP A 77 7.82 -7.87 2.99
CA ASP A 77 8.43 -8.70 4.03
C ASP A 77 7.86 -8.30 5.39
N GLN A 78 6.90 -9.09 5.88
CA GLN A 78 6.24 -8.86 7.16
C GLN A 78 7.23 -8.88 8.32
N ALA A 79 8.13 -9.86 8.36
CA ALA A 79 9.06 -10.01 9.48
C ALA A 79 10.03 -8.83 9.57
N LEU A 80 10.51 -8.33 8.43
CA LEU A 80 11.36 -7.15 8.38
C LEU A 80 10.60 -5.90 8.83
N CYS A 81 9.35 -5.73 8.39
CA CYS A 81 8.49 -4.61 8.77
C CYS A 81 8.19 -4.64 10.27
N ASP A 82 7.70 -5.77 10.79
CA ASP A 82 7.35 -5.92 12.20
C ASP A 82 8.56 -5.62 13.10
N LYS A 83 9.73 -6.17 12.77
CA LYS A 83 10.99 -5.89 13.48
C LYS A 83 11.36 -4.40 13.44
N THR A 84 11.24 -3.75 12.27
CA THR A 84 11.66 -2.35 12.10
C THR A 84 10.73 -1.39 12.83
N PHE A 85 9.43 -1.65 12.80
CA PHE A 85 8.43 -0.86 13.48
C PHE A 85 8.22 -1.28 14.95
N GLN A 86 8.98 -2.27 15.43
CA GLN A 86 8.92 -2.79 16.80
C GLN A 86 7.54 -3.39 17.14
N LEU A 87 6.94 -4.06 16.17
CA LEU A 87 5.73 -4.84 16.34
C LEU A 87 6.11 -6.26 16.77
N ASP A 88 5.26 -6.89 17.58
CA ASP A 88 5.52 -8.23 18.09
C ASP A 88 5.10 -9.37 17.14
N GLY A 89 4.33 -9.03 16.13
CA GLY A 89 3.84 -9.99 15.14
C GLY A 89 2.66 -10.85 15.63
N GLU A 90 2.17 -10.61 16.84
CA GLU A 90 1.04 -11.32 17.46
C GLU A 90 -0.06 -10.38 17.92
N GLU A 91 0.23 -9.46 18.84
CA GLU A 91 -0.72 -8.46 19.34
C GLU A 91 -0.87 -7.28 18.36
N GLU A 92 0.20 -6.96 17.63
CA GLU A 92 0.19 -5.99 16.54
C GLU A 92 1.14 -6.44 15.43
N TYR A 93 0.69 -6.41 14.20
CA TYR A 93 1.49 -6.77 13.04
C TYR A 93 1.08 -6.05 11.75
N MET A 94 1.99 -6.05 10.79
CA MET A 94 1.77 -5.45 9.48
C MET A 94 0.69 -6.20 8.70
N VAL A 95 -0.14 -5.45 7.96
CA VAL A 95 -1.24 -6.02 7.18
C VAL A 95 -1.22 -5.60 5.72
N TYR A 96 -0.72 -4.41 5.42
CA TYR A 96 -0.74 -3.88 4.05
C TYR A 96 0.22 -2.73 3.87
N THR A 97 0.62 -2.47 2.64
CA THR A 97 1.42 -1.30 2.28
C THR A 97 0.81 -0.58 1.09
N GLN A 98 1.01 0.74 1.02
CA GLN A 98 0.53 1.54 -0.10
C GLN A 98 1.46 2.72 -0.35
N THR A 99 1.81 2.97 -1.60
CA THR A 99 2.67 4.09 -1.99
C THR A 99 1.84 5.27 -2.45
N VAL A 100 2.36 6.48 -2.26
CA VAL A 100 1.80 7.71 -2.82
C VAL A 100 2.91 8.53 -3.45
N GLY A 101 2.67 9.06 -4.63
CA GLY A 101 3.64 9.88 -5.33
C GLY A 101 3.04 10.73 -6.44
N THR A 102 3.86 11.57 -7.02
CA THR A 102 3.51 12.34 -8.21
C THR A 102 3.49 11.43 -9.43
N VAL A 103 2.47 11.59 -10.27
CA VAL A 103 2.38 10.88 -11.55
C VAL A 103 3.27 11.57 -12.57
N LYS A 104 3.99 10.80 -13.37
CA LYS A 104 4.79 11.33 -14.46
C LYS A 104 3.92 11.56 -15.70
N ALA A 105 4.19 12.61 -16.43
CA ALA A 105 3.46 12.92 -17.68
C ALA A 105 3.52 11.76 -18.71
N GLU A 106 4.60 10.98 -18.70
CA GLU A 106 4.73 9.80 -19.54
C GLU A 106 3.73 8.70 -19.17
N ASP A 107 3.46 8.50 -17.88
CA ASP A 107 2.54 7.48 -17.38
C ASP A 107 1.09 7.90 -17.66
N GLU A 108 0.77 9.20 -17.50
CA GLU A 108 -0.54 9.75 -17.90
C GLU A 108 -0.80 9.59 -19.41
N SER A 109 0.21 9.79 -20.24
CA SER A 109 0.06 9.63 -21.68
C SER A 109 -0.17 8.17 -22.09
N LYS A 110 0.48 7.23 -21.42
CA LYS A 110 0.27 5.78 -21.62
C LYS A 110 -1.14 5.35 -21.19
N GLU A 111 -1.60 5.86 -20.06
CA GLU A 111 -2.95 5.59 -19.57
C GLU A 111 -4.01 6.10 -20.55
N LYS A 112 -3.89 7.35 -21.02
CA LYS A 112 -4.79 7.91 -22.02
C LYS A 112 -4.79 7.09 -23.32
N ALA A 113 -3.62 6.68 -23.80
CA ALA A 113 -3.49 5.85 -24.99
C ALA A 113 -4.16 4.47 -24.81
N PHE A 114 -4.07 3.89 -23.62
CA PHE A 114 -4.76 2.64 -23.32
C PHE A 114 -6.28 2.79 -23.35
N TYR A 115 -6.85 3.80 -22.70
CA TYR A 115 -8.29 4.04 -22.72
C TYR A 115 -8.81 4.38 -24.12
N SER A 116 -8.07 5.15 -24.91
CA SER A 116 -8.44 5.40 -26.32
C SER A 116 -8.49 4.11 -27.12
N PHE A 117 -7.50 3.20 -26.91
CA PHE A 117 -7.50 1.89 -27.55
C PHE A 117 -8.73 1.06 -27.12
N VAL A 118 -9.08 1.04 -25.83
CA VAL A 118 -10.25 0.29 -25.32
C VAL A 118 -11.54 0.81 -25.98
N GLU A 119 -11.72 2.14 -26.06
CA GLU A 119 -12.87 2.77 -26.71
C GLU A 119 -12.94 2.42 -28.21
N GLU A 120 -11.81 2.44 -28.92
CA GLU A 120 -11.75 2.08 -30.35
C GLU A 120 -12.13 0.60 -30.60
N GLN A 121 -11.85 -0.28 -29.63
CA GLN A 121 -12.22 -1.70 -29.72
C GLN A 121 -13.67 -1.97 -29.32
N GLY A 122 -14.39 -0.98 -28.78
CA GLY A 122 -15.78 -1.12 -28.30
C GLY A 122 -15.89 -1.99 -27.05
N LEU A 123 -14.85 -2.02 -26.20
CA LEU A 123 -14.75 -2.79 -24.96
C LEU A 123 -15.21 -1.96 -23.75
#